data_82eafec350d82720299a50a2e554ae48
#
_entry.id   82eafec350d82720299a50a2e554ae48
#
_cell.length_a   1.000
_cell.length_b   1.000
_cell.length_c   1.000
_cell.angle_alpha   90.00
_cell.angle_beta   90.00
_cell.angle_gamma   90.00
#
_symmetry.space_group_name_H-M   'P 1'
#
loop_
_entity.id
_entity.type
_entity.pdbx_description
1 polymer ?
#
loop_
_entity_poly.entity_id
_entity_poly.type
_entity_poly.pdbx_seq_one_letter_code
_entity_poly.pdbx_strand_id
1 'polypeptide(L)'
;GRNGAGKTTTIKSIMGLAPSSEGSVILKGEEITNFEPHEVAKKGISFVPASRGIFSTLTAYENLKIFHLKHSKWNIDDVFKLFPKLEKLKFRNGNSLSGGEQQMLAIGRSLVINPSVIMLDEPSQGLAPMIVEDVKEMLIKLKKEGMSIILVEQNLQTALDVADRVYILDQG
;
A
#
# COMPACT_ATOMS: atom_id res chain seq x y z
N GLY A 1 4.43 11.73 11.84
CA GLY A 1 5.30 11.64 13.05
C GLY A 1 6.73 11.25 12.72
N ARG A 2 7.65 11.45 13.65
CA ARG A 2 9.09 11.10 13.53
C ARG A 2 9.29 9.58 13.53
N ASN A 3 10.51 9.11 13.21
CA ASN A 3 10.86 7.71 13.34
C ASN A 3 10.74 7.28 14.81
N GLY A 4 10.25 6.05 15.04
CA GLY A 4 10.01 5.54 16.41
C GLY A 4 8.69 5.99 17.05
N ALA A 5 7.88 6.81 16.40
CA ALA A 5 6.61 7.30 16.96
C ALA A 5 5.45 6.28 16.92
N GLY A 6 5.69 5.00 16.64
CA GLY A 6 4.65 3.96 16.64
C GLY A 6 3.90 3.76 15.32
N LYS A 7 4.13 4.57 14.27
CA LYS A 7 3.37 4.53 13.00
C LYS A 7 3.29 3.14 12.36
N THR A 8 4.45 2.55 12.08
CA THR A 8 4.56 1.19 11.48
C THR A 8 3.98 0.13 12.40
N THR A 9 4.16 0.26 13.73
CA THR A 9 3.60 -0.66 14.71
C THR A 9 2.08 -0.65 14.66
N THR A 10 1.46 0.53 14.61
CA THR A 10 0.00 0.68 14.48
C THR A 10 -0.53 -0.04 13.25
N ILE A 11 0.08 0.16 12.07
CA ILE A 11 -0.35 -0.55 10.86
C ILE A 11 -0.16 -2.06 11.01
N LYS A 12 0.98 -2.51 11.58
CA LYS A 12 1.25 -3.93 11.80
C LYS A 12 0.24 -4.56 12.77
N SER A 13 -0.21 -3.84 13.80
CA SER A 13 -1.25 -4.32 14.71
C SER A 13 -2.60 -4.47 13.99
N ILE A 14 -2.98 -3.51 13.14
CA ILE A 14 -4.19 -3.63 12.32
C ILE A 14 -4.11 -4.85 11.39
N MET A 15 -2.93 -5.17 10.84
CA MET A 15 -2.71 -6.32 9.96
C MET A 15 -2.55 -7.66 10.69
N GLY A 16 -2.58 -7.69 12.03
CA GLY A 16 -2.29 -8.89 12.80
C GLY A 16 -0.81 -9.33 12.76
N LEU A 17 0.09 -8.46 12.29
CA LEU A 17 1.54 -8.72 12.23
C LEU A 17 2.26 -8.38 13.55
N ALA A 18 1.59 -7.68 14.45
CA ALA A 18 2.02 -7.40 15.81
C ALA A 18 0.78 -7.43 16.72
N PRO A 19 0.86 -8.05 17.91
CA PRO A 19 -0.28 -8.11 18.80
C PRO A 19 -0.66 -6.72 19.30
N SER A 20 -1.97 -6.44 19.39
CA SER A 20 -2.50 -5.29 20.10
C SER A 20 -2.71 -5.67 21.56
N SER A 21 -2.14 -4.89 22.48
CA SER A 21 -2.31 -5.07 23.93
C SER A 21 -3.61 -4.48 24.45
N GLU A 22 -4.09 -3.42 23.80
CA GLU A 22 -5.30 -2.69 24.18
C GLU A 22 -6.00 -2.11 22.95
N GLY A 23 -7.26 -1.75 23.08
CA GLY A 23 -8.07 -1.19 22.01
C GLY A 23 -8.65 -2.25 21.09
N SER A 24 -9.35 -1.80 20.04
CA SER A 24 -9.99 -2.69 19.07
C SER A 24 -9.82 -2.17 17.64
N VAL A 25 -9.80 -3.09 16.69
CA VAL A 25 -9.83 -2.81 15.26
C VAL A 25 -11.16 -3.26 14.69
N ILE A 26 -11.94 -2.32 14.17
CA ILE A 26 -13.26 -2.59 13.61
C ILE A 26 -13.25 -2.27 12.11
N LEU A 27 -13.57 -3.25 11.28
CA LEU A 27 -13.71 -3.11 9.84
C LEU A 27 -15.15 -3.34 9.42
N LYS A 28 -15.82 -2.32 8.87
CA LYS A 28 -17.22 -2.42 8.41
C LYS A 28 -18.18 -2.97 9.47
N GLY A 29 -17.96 -2.62 10.76
CA GLY A 29 -18.77 -3.06 11.89
C GLY A 29 -18.38 -4.43 12.47
N GLU A 30 -17.41 -5.13 11.89
CA GLU A 30 -16.87 -6.39 12.42
C GLU A 30 -15.56 -6.12 13.16
N GLU A 31 -15.41 -6.68 14.36
CA GLU A 31 -14.17 -6.63 15.11
C GLU A 31 -13.17 -7.65 14.55
N ILE A 32 -11.98 -7.18 14.20
CA ILE A 32 -10.89 -7.98 13.65
C ILE A 32 -9.60 -7.87 14.47
N THR A 33 -9.72 -7.43 15.73
CA THR A 33 -8.59 -7.27 16.65
C THR A 33 -7.84 -8.58 16.81
N ASN A 34 -6.53 -8.54 16.64
CA ASN A 34 -5.63 -9.70 16.74
C ASN A 34 -5.99 -10.91 15.84
N PHE A 35 -6.72 -10.67 14.74
CA PHE A 35 -6.88 -11.68 13.70
C PHE A 35 -5.52 -12.00 13.07
N GLU A 36 -5.36 -13.23 12.59
CA GLU A 36 -4.18 -13.61 11.82
C GLU A 36 -4.07 -12.81 10.51
N PRO A 37 -2.86 -12.47 10.05
CA PRO A 37 -2.67 -11.62 8.87
C PRO A 37 -3.42 -12.08 7.61
N HIS A 38 -3.52 -13.39 7.41
CA HIS A 38 -4.24 -13.97 6.27
C HIS A 38 -5.76 -13.81 6.39
N GLU A 39 -6.30 -13.74 7.61
CA GLU A 39 -7.71 -13.48 7.86
C GLU A 39 -8.03 -12.01 7.60
N VAL A 40 -7.17 -11.09 8.10
CA VAL A 40 -7.27 -9.64 7.82
C VAL A 40 -7.23 -9.37 6.32
N ALA A 41 -6.33 -10.03 5.59
CA ALA A 41 -6.25 -9.92 4.13
C ALA A 41 -7.55 -10.41 3.44
N LYS A 42 -8.13 -11.53 3.88
CA LYS A 42 -9.42 -12.04 3.37
C LYS A 42 -10.59 -11.08 3.64
N LYS A 43 -10.53 -10.26 4.67
CA LYS A 43 -11.54 -9.21 4.94
C LYS A 43 -11.38 -8.00 4.00
N GLY A 44 -10.36 -7.99 3.14
CA GLY A 44 -10.16 -6.96 2.12
C GLY A 44 -9.25 -5.82 2.56
N ILE A 45 -8.34 -6.05 3.50
CA ILE A 45 -7.25 -5.12 3.81
C ILE A 45 -5.98 -5.58 3.08
N SER A 46 -5.33 -4.68 2.35
CA SER A 46 -4.00 -4.92 1.78
C SER A 46 -2.97 -4.02 2.44
N PHE A 47 -1.72 -4.51 2.50
CA PHE A 47 -0.61 -3.80 3.12
C PHE A 47 0.60 -3.72 2.18
N VAL A 48 1.12 -2.52 2.00
CA VAL A 48 2.36 -2.24 1.29
C VAL A 48 3.40 -1.75 2.30
N PRO A 49 4.37 -2.59 2.64
CA PRO A 49 5.42 -2.22 3.59
C PRO A 49 6.43 -1.25 2.97
N ALA A 50 7.19 -0.52 3.78
CA ALA A 50 8.26 0.37 3.33
C ALA A 50 9.34 -0.36 2.51
N SER A 51 9.55 -1.67 2.75
CA SER A 51 10.44 -2.53 1.96
C SER A 51 9.88 -2.91 0.58
N ARG A 52 8.64 -2.48 0.24
CA ARG A 52 7.90 -2.78 -0.99
C ARG A 52 7.50 -4.26 -1.13
N GLY A 53 8.31 -5.21 -0.67
CA GLY A 53 8.02 -6.65 -0.66
C GLY A 53 7.80 -7.27 -2.04
N ILE A 54 8.36 -6.72 -3.12
CA ILE A 54 8.24 -7.30 -4.47
C ILE A 54 9.10 -8.56 -4.64
N PHE A 55 8.71 -9.43 -5.57
CA PHE A 55 9.54 -10.56 -5.98
C PHE A 55 10.56 -10.11 -7.00
N SER A 56 11.82 -10.00 -6.58
CA SER A 56 12.92 -9.44 -7.37
C SER A 56 13.25 -10.24 -8.64
N THR A 57 13.07 -11.55 -8.62
CA THR A 57 13.35 -12.47 -9.72
C THR A 57 12.21 -12.63 -10.72
N LEU A 58 11.01 -12.19 -10.36
CA LEU A 58 9.85 -12.21 -11.24
C LEU A 58 9.74 -10.90 -12.02
N THR A 59 9.18 -10.96 -13.22
CA THR A 59 8.83 -9.78 -14.00
C THR A 59 7.76 -8.95 -13.31
N ALA A 60 7.59 -7.69 -13.69
CA ALA A 60 6.51 -6.84 -13.17
C ALA A 60 5.13 -7.48 -13.43
N TYR A 61 4.92 -8.05 -14.63
CA TYR A 61 3.69 -8.76 -14.96
C TYR A 61 3.45 -9.98 -14.07
N GLU A 62 4.46 -10.82 -13.85
CA GLU A 62 4.35 -12.00 -13.00
C GLU A 62 4.11 -11.64 -11.54
N ASN A 63 4.73 -10.56 -11.04
CA ASN A 63 4.45 -10.01 -9.72
C ASN A 63 2.97 -9.66 -9.52
N LEU A 64 2.32 -9.10 -10.54
CA LEU A 64 0.89 -8.80 -10.49
C LEU A 64 0.05 -10.07 -10.63
N LYS A 65 0.44 -10.98 -11.55
CA LYS A 65 -0.32 -12.18 -11.90
C LYS A 65 -0.50 -13.14 -10.73
N ILE A 66 0.53 -13.32 -9.89
CA ILE A 66 0.49 -14.24 -8.73
C ILE A 66 -0.64 -13.85 -7.76
N PHE A 67 -0.91 -12.56 -7.59
CA PHE A 67 -1.91 -12.05 -6.63
C PHE A 67 -3.25 -11.73 -7.26
N HIS A 68 -3.34 -11.74 -8.60
CA HIS A 68 -4.56 -11.36 -9.29
C HIS A 68 -5.68 -12.35 -9.01
N LEU A 69 -6.77 -11.87 -8.43
CA LEU A 69 -7.99 -12.63 -8.20
C LEU A 69 -8.89 -12.54 -9.44
N LYS A 70 -9.42 -13.68 -9.90
CA LYS A 70 -10.25 -13.80 -11.11
C LYS A 70 -11.43 -12.83 -11.17
N HIS A 71 -11.97 -12.44 -10.02
CA HIS A 71 -13.11 -11.51 -9.91
C HIS A 71 -12.72 -10.16 -9.31
N SER A 72 -11.43 -9.78 -9.38
CA SER A 72 -10.99 -8.46 -8.96
C SER A 72 -11.58 -7.36 -9.84
N LYS A 73 -12.04 -6.27 -9.24
CA LYS A 73 -12.35 -5.02 -9.94
C LYS A 73 -11.13 -4.45 -10.67
N TRP A 74 -9.94 -4.69 -10.10
CA TRP A 74 -8.66 -4.28 -10.65
C TRP A 74 -8.02 -5.45 -11.39
N ASN A 75 -8.09 -5.46 -12.72
CA ASN A 75 -7.31 -6.39 -13.50
C ASN A 75 -5.89 -5.86 -13.75
N ILE A 76 -5.01 -6.71 -14.27
CA ILE A 76 -3.60 -6.35 -14.49
C ILE A 76 -3.45 -5.18 -15.48
N ASP A 77 -4.31 -5.14 -16.51
CA ASP A 77 -4.27 -4.06 -17.51
C ASP A 77 -4.72 -2.72 -16.90
N ASP A 78 -5.66 -2.73 -15.95
CA ASP A 78 -6.07 -1.50 -15.24
C ASP A 78 -4.94 -0.97 -14.36
N VAL A 79 -4.16 -1.86 -13.73
CA VAL A 79 -2.94 -1.47 -13.00
C VAL A 79 -1.91 -0.83 -13.94
N PHE A 80 -1.70 -1.41 -15.12
CA PHE A 80 -0.79 -0.82 -16.10
C PHE A 80 -1.29 0.52 -16.66
N LYS A 81 -2.60 0.68 -16.87
CA LYS A 81 -3.18 1.99 -17.23
C LYS A 81 -2.99 3.03 -16.12
N LEU A 82 -3.05 2.60 -14.85
CA LEU A 82 -2.78 3.47 -13.71
C LEU A 82 -1.30 3.86 -13.65
N PHE A 83 -0.40 2.95 -14.06
CA PHE A 83 1.05 3.13 -14.07
C PHE A 83 1.67 2.95 -15.46
N PRO A 84 1.53 3.92 -16.40
CA PRO A 84 2.03 3.77 -17.77
C PRO A 84 3.56 3.58 -17.85
N LYS A 85 4.31 4.10 -16.87
CA LYS A 85 5.77 3.88 -16.77
C LYS A 85 6.06 2.40 -16.48
N LEU A 86 5.27 1.76 -15.63
CA LEU A 86 5.41 0.35 -15.29
C LEU A 86 4.99 -0.57 -16.45
N GLU A 87 4.00 -0.16 -17.24
CA GLU A 87 3.56 -0.93 -18.42
C GLU A 87 4.69 -1.17 -19.41
N LYS A 88 5.51 -0.14 -19.68
CA LYS A 88 6.68 -0.25 -20.57
C LYS A 88 7.73 -1.23 -20.05
N LEU A 89 7.66 -1.57 -18.78
CA LEU A 89 8.62 -2.43 -18.08
C LEU A 89 7.99 -3.76 -17.65
N LYS A 90 6.79 -4.10 -18.16
CA LYS A 90 6.00 -5.25 -17.70
C LYS A 90 6.74 -6.60 -17.75
N PHE A 91 7.70 -6.75 -18.65
CA PHE A 91 8.52 -7.96 -18.79
C PHE A 91 9.93 -7.83 -18.17
N ARG A 92 10.22 -6.74 -17.45
CA ARG A 92 11.47 -6.61 -16.70
C ARG A 92 11.33 -7.21 -15.31
N ASN A 93 12.40 -7.85 -14.83
CA ASN A 93 12.45 -8.40 -13.48
C ASN A 93 12.44 -7.29 -12.43
N GLY A 94 11.87 -7.59 -11.26
CA GLY A 94 11.73 -6.63 -10.17
C GLY A 94 13.06 -6.01 -9.70
N ASN A 95 14.17 -6.77 -9.73
CA ASN A 95 15.51 -6.27 -9.40
C ASN A 95 16.07 -5.26 -10.41
N SER A 96 15.54 -5.21 -11.63
CA SER A 96 15.95 -4.28 -12.68
C SER A 96 15.11 -3.00 -12.70
N LEU A 97 14.13 -2.89 -11.81
CA LEU A 97 13.28 -1.72 -11.64
C LEU A 97 13.93 -0.70 -10.69
N SER A 98 13.78 0.58 -11.00
CA SER A 98 14.12 1.65 -10.07
C SER A 98 13.26 1.61 -8.79
N GLY A 99 13.70 2.28 -7.73
CA GLY A 99 12.94 2.33 -6.47
C GLY A 99 11.50 2.83 -6.64
N GLY A 100 11.26 3.80 -7.51
CA GLY A 100 9.92 4.31 -7.81
C GLY A 100 9.06 3.31 -8.59
N GLU A 101 9.65 2.62 -9.58
CA GLU A 101 8.96 1.57 -10.34
C GLU A 101 8.62 0.36 -9.45
N GLN A 102 9.51 0.00 -8.53
CA GLN A 102 9.24 -1.01 -7.51
C GLN A 102 8.10 -0.61 -6.59
N GLN A 103 8.02 0.69 -6.21
CA GLN A 103 6.94 1.21 -5.39
C GLN A 103 5.59 1.14 -6.14
N MET A 104 5.57 1.55 -7.41
CA MET A 104 4.38 1.43 -8.26
C MET A 104 3.93 -0.02 -8.40
N LEU A 105 4.89 -0.95 -8.57
CA LEU A 105 4.60 -2.39 -8.65
C LEU A 105 4.03 -2.92 -7.33
N ALA A 106 4.58 -2.53 -6.18
CA ALA A 106 4.09 -2.94 -4.87
C ALA A 106 2.65 -2.48 -4.62
N ILE A 107 2.32 -1.23 -4.99
CA ILE A 107 0.97 -0.69 -4.91
C ILE A 107 0.04 -1.43 -5.90
N GLY A 108 0.48 -1.66 -7.14
CA GLY A 108 -0.26 -2.43 -8.13
C GLY A 108 -0.62 -3.84 -7.64
N ARG A 109 0.32 -4.53 -6.99
CA ARG A 109 0.07 -5.83 -6.36
C ARG A 109 -1.01 -5.77 -5.29
N SER A 110 -1.06 -4.69 -4.53
CA SER A 110 -2.09 -4.51 -3.51
C SER A 110 -3.48 -4.24 -4.11
N LEU A 111 -3.56 -3.71 -5.33
CA LEU A 111 -4.82 -3.46 -6.04
C LEU A 111 -5.41 -4.73 -6.63
N VAL A 112 -4.61 -5.59 -7.27
CA VAL A 112 -5.12 -6.79 -7.98
C VAL A 112 -5.78 -7.82 -7.07
N ILE A 113 -5.59 -7.77 -5.77
CA ILE A 113 -6.32 -8.57 -4.78
C ILE A 113 -7.70 -7.98 -4.41
N ASN A 114 -8.09 -6.87 -5.04
CA ASN A 114 -9.37 -6.19 -4.84
C ASN A 114 -9.66 -5.77 -3.38
N PRO A 115 -8.77 -5.00 -2.75
CA PRO A 115 -8.96 -4.60 -1.36
C PRO A 115 -10.08 -3.56 -1.22
N SER A 116 -10.69 -3.52 -0.04
CA SER A 116 -11.54 -2.39 0.37
C SER A 116 -10.75 -1.29 1.09
N VAL A 117 -9.61 -1.66 1.67
CA VAL A 117 -8.68 -0.73 2.34
C VAL A 117 -7.26 -1.06 1.94
N ILE A 118 -6.49 -0.05 1.52
CA ILE A 118 -5.05 -0.16 1.31
C ILE A 118 -4.32 0.55 2.43
N MET A 119 -3.36 -0.13 3.06
CA MET A 119 -2.45 0.46 4.03
C MET A 119 -1.05 0.58 3.42
N LEU A 120 -0.47 1.78 3.52
CA LEU A 120 0.82 2.13 2.94
C LEU A 120 1.75 2.63 4.03
N ASP A 121 2.91 2.00 4.17
CA ASP A 121 3.94 2.39 5.14
C ASP A 121 5.08 3.13 4.44
N GLU A 122 5.13 4.44 4.64
CA GLU A 122 6.14 5.36 4.12
C GLU A 122 6.41 5.19 2.59
N PRO A 123 5.38 5.23 1.74
CA PRO A 123 5.54 4.93 0.30
C PRO A 123 6.41 5.95 -0.44
N SER A 124 6.65 7.13 0.12
CA SER A 124 7.52 8.16 -0.47
C SER A 124 8.99 8.02 -0.07
N GLN A 125 9.31 7.17 0.92
CA GLN A 125 10.65 7.09 1.49
C GLN A 125 11.70 6.65 0.46
N GLY A 126 12.78 7.46 0.37
CA GLY A 126 13.92 7.15 -0.50
C GLY A 126 13.62 7.31 -2.00
N LEU A 127 12.53 7.96 -2.37
CA LEU A 127 12.18 8.25 -3.76
C LEU A 127 12.63 9.66 -4.17
N ALA A 128 12.92 9.83 -5.46
CA ALA A 128 13.17 11.15 -6.03
C ALA A 128 11.88 11.99 -5.99
N PRO A 129 11.98 13.33 -5.83
CA PRO A 129 10.82 14.21 -5.70
C PRO A 129 9.75 14.02 -6.79
N MET A 130 10.18 13.87 -8.04
CA MET A 130 9.26 13.62 -9.17
C MET A 130 8.44 12.32 -8.99
N ILE A 131 9.04 11.28 -8.42
CA ILE A 131 8.35 10.00 -8.18
C ILE A 131 7.40 10.12 -6.98
N VAL A 132 7.75 10.93 -6.00
CA VAL A 132 6.83 11.23 -4.87
C VAL A 132 5.56 11.88 -5.40
N GLU A 133 5.67 12.83 -6.33
CA GLU A 133 4.50 13.45 -6.97
C GLU A 133 3.67 12.40 -7.77
N ASP A 134 4.31 11.53 -8.56
CA ASP A 134 3.61 10.45 -9.26
C ASP A 134 2.81 9.56 -8.27
N VAL A 135 3.40 9.24 -7.10
CA VAL A 135 2.73 8.43 -6.06
C VAL A 135 1.56 9.21 -5.43
N LYS A 136 1.73 10.50 -5.13
CA LYS A 136 0.65 11.35 -4.59
C LYS A 136 -0.54 11.43 -5.54
N GLU A 137 -0.30 11.73 -6.83
CA GLU A 137 -1.34 11.83 -7.85
C GLU A 137 -2.12 10.50 -7.97
N MET A 138 -1.41 9.37 -7.93
CA MET A 138 -2.03 8.06 -7.96
C MET A 138 -2.91 7.82 -6.72
N LEU A 139 -2.43 8.14 -5.51
CA LEU A 139 -3.22 7.99 -4.28
C LEU A 139 -4.49 8.85 -4.31
N ILE A 140 -4.37 10.10 -4.80
CA ILE A 140 -5.52 11.00 -5.00
C ILE A 140 -6.52 10.39 -5.99
N LYS A 141 -6.03 9.78 -7.08
CA LYS A 141 -6.88 9.11 -8.08
C LYS A 141 -7.61 7.91 -7.46
N LEU A 142 -6.91 7.04 -6.75
CA LEU A 142 -7.52 5.89 -6.06
C LEU A 142 -8.59 6.33 -5.05
N LYS A 143 -8.32 7.40 -4.30
CA LYS A 143 -9.28 7.99 -3.37
C LYS A 143 -10.54 8.47 -4.09
N LYS A 144 -10.42 9.15 -5.24
CA LYS A 144 -11.55 9.58 -6.06
C LYS A 144 -12.39 8.42 -6.60
N GLU A 145 -11.78 7.25 -6.79
CA GLU A 145 -12.46 6.01 -7.18
C GLU A 145 -13.08 5.26 -5.98
N GLY A 146 -13.08 5.87 -4.80
CA GLY A 146 -13.71 5.33 -3.58
C GLY A 146 -12.84 4.38 -2.77
N MET A 147 -11.54 4.30 -3.05
CA MET A 147 -10.61 3.47 -2.27
C MET A 147 -10.36 4.10 -0.89
N SER A 148 -10.54 3.33 0.17
CA SER A 148 -10.10 3.73 1.51
C SER A 148 -8.61 3.50 1.66
N ILE A 149 -7.88 4.54 2.10
CA ILE A 149 -6.42 4.51 2.20
C ILE A 149 -6.00 4.90 3.61
N ILE A 150 -5.18 4.06 4.25
CA ILE A 150 -4.44 4.42 5.46
C ILE A 150 -2.99 4.65 5.04
N LEU A 151 -2.53 5.89 5.17
CA LEU A 151 -1.21 6.31 4.78
C LEU A 151 -0.37 6.67 6.01
N VAL A 152 0.72 5.95 6.20
CA VAL A 152 1.76 6.34 7.16
C VAL A 152 2.84 7.08 6.41
N GLU A 153 3.13 8.30 6.84
CA GLU A 153 4.16 9.15 6.24
C GLU A 153 4.96 9.89 7.29
N GLN A 154 6.24 10.07 7.00
CA GLN A 154 7.12 10.95 7.76
C GLN A 154 7.05 12.38 7.26
N ASN A 155 6.92 12.57 5.94
CA ASN A 155 6.77 13.86 5.30
C ASN A 155 5.34 14.38 5.51
N LEU A 156 5.22 15.41 6.35
CA LEU A 156 3.93 16.02 6.68
C LEU A 156 3.23 16.59 5.45
N GLN A 157 3.99 17.25 4.53
CA GLN A 157 3.40 17.86 3.34
C GLN A 157 2.77 16.78 2.44
N THR A 158 3.48 15.68 2.19
CA THR A 158 2.95 14.54 1.42
C THR A 158 1.67 13.99 2.04
N ALA A 159 1.64 13.86 3.38
CA ALA A 159 0.44 13.38 4.08
C ALA A 159 -0.74 14.35 3.93
N LEU A 160 -0.51 15.65 4.10
CA LEU A 160 -1.56 16.69 4.00
C LEU A 160 -2.12 16.82 2.59
N ASP A 161 -1.28 16.67 1.56
CA ASP A 161 -1.71 16.77 0.16
C ASP A 161 -2.70 15.66 -0.26
N VAL A 162 -2.64 14.49 0.42
CA VAL A 162 -3.42 13.29 0.05
C VAL A 162 -4.60 13.05 0.99
N ALA A 163 -4.43 13.29 2.29
CA ALA A 163 -5.35 12.84 3.33
C ALA A 163 -6.57 13.76 3.49
N ASP A 164 -7.74 13.15 3.78
CA ASP A 164 -8.93 13.87 4.27
C ASP A 164 -8.87 14.10 5.78
N ARG A 165 -8.12 13.24 6.50
CA ARG A 165 -7.95 13.31 7.96
C ARG A 165 -6.52 12.90 8.32
N VAL A 166 -5.92 13.61 9.25
CA VAL A 166 -4.54 13.37 9.69
C VAL A 166 -4.51 13.15 11.19
N TYR A 167 -3.74 12.15 11.61
CA TYR A 167 -3.39 11.88 12.99
C TYR A 167 -1.89 12.03 13.17
N ILE A 168 -1.47 12.73 14.20
CA ILE A 168 -0.06 12.92 14.53
C ILE A 168 0.28 12.01 15.69
N LEU A 169 1.20 11.07 15.46
CA LEU A 169 1.76 10.23 16.50
C LEU A 169 3.07 10.86 17.01
N ASP A 170 3.21 10.91 18.32
CA ASP A 170 4.42 11.34 19.01
C ASP A 170 4.61 10.45 20.24
N GLN A 171 5.70 9.67 20.24
CA GLN A 171 6.06 8.71 21.30
C GLN A 171 5.03 7.57 21.54
N GLY A 172 4.24 7.21 20.55
CA GLY A 172 3.26 6.12 20.62
C GLY A 172 1.84 6.58 20.81
#